data_1bd7bf7393fcf5f245f94dcfd2ffd172
#
_entry.id   1bd7bf7393fcf5f245f94dcfd2ffd172
#
_cell.length_a   1.000
_cell.length_b   1.000
_cell.length_c   1.000
_cell.angle_alpha   90.00
_cell.angle_beta   90.00
_cell.angle_gamma   90.00
#
_symmetry.space_group_name_H-M   'P 1'
#
loop_
_entity.id
_entity.type
_entity.pdbx_description
1 polymer ?
#
loop_
_entity_poly.entity_id
_entity_poly.type
_entity_poly.pdbx_seq_one_letter_code
_entity_poly.pdbx_strand_id
1 'polypeptide(L)'
;MNAGAQVAPVQVEAAKSGLAASRRAWVDFASILGVFAAIYLVSWPIVFSLDLWILKDRGSFLNLDYLLEKHLRLGVDTFYSYGLLPVAIQHWLFVAFGRGYWPLIGCALVTMVLMAIFWARLRSYLPAGRVWFAVMVAMAWTLNTVNPNLAYSIVQLSLLFSLLFVLMGRLDIAMAAAAAGCWSVPSLTLVMTAFVAFLIVLDWLTHRPRRFAGLVRQLAPGVATYVGLGLLMALEFGWKSVLATATPLAGMSFYKKANYGTGTALMQFLHPWGLGPVRYVVYAVTTPVFWWLFSAVSLTVFGILAIRRMVMRRSLSELDMAIVLSAAIHGIFVCMAYGSAHQHYIFDPILVAGMLLGLSTVPKGSTRTLLIAVFLCLGIAGESTLAYADWKAWKGTKSPTVTANLYADRSWAREWKKILDTSTHANVLLFSYSTGAHQYFPTIHSPETWMLREGLLLPADQLRVLQQMDSADVVVLDLTSPTDLVDTDAEVDAHLNRMCLVESTANFQIWKRRTAETADGTCIANPRRTFR
;
A
#
# COMPACT_ATOMS: atom_id res chain seq x y z
N MET A 1 -27.84 -21.00 -62.01
CA MET A 1 -26.69 -20.39 -62.69
C MET A 1 -26.22 -19.26 -61.82
N ASN A 2 -25.02 -19.31 -61.32
CA ASN A 2 -24.24 -18.31 -60.64
C ASN A 2 -24.87 -17.57 -59.43
N ALA A 3 -24.91 -18.26 -58.28
CA ALA A 3 -24.85 -17.63 -56.98
C ALA A 3 -23.48 -17.98 -56.38
N GLY A 4 -22.48 -17.21 -56.76
CA GLY A 4 -21.11 -17.40 -56.29
C GLY A 4 -20.50 -16.05 -55.89
N ALA A 5 -20.02 -15.97 -54.66
CA ALA A 5 -18.94 -15.11 -54.20
C ALA A 5 -19.21 -13.61 -54.07
N GLN A 6 -19.88 -13.19 -52.97
CA GLN A 6 -19.67 -11.87 -52.37
C GLN A 6 -19.67 -11.89 -50.83
N VAL A 7 -18.97 -12.85 -50.22
CA VAL A 7 -18.82 -12.92 -48.75
C VAL A 7 -17.39 -12.50 -48.28
N ALA A 8 -16.46 -12.25 -49.19
CA ALA A 8 -15.07 -12.01 -48.85
C ALA A 8 -14.68 -10.63 -48.29
N PRO A 9 -15.31 -9.45 -48.64
CA PRO A 9 -14.78 -8.15 -48.18
C PRO A 9 -15.07 -7.85 -46.72
N VAL A 10 -16.22 -8.26 -46.19
CA VAL A 10 -16.64 -7.90 -44.80
C VAL A 10 -15.79 -8.61 -43.74
N GLN A 11 -15.43 -9.87 -43.99
CA GLN A 11 -14.56 -10.63 -43.05
C GLN A 11 -13.11 -10.12 -43.02
N VAL A 12 -12.58 -9.65 -44.13
CA VAL A 12 -11.22 -9.10 -44.23
C VAL A 12 -11.11 -7.74 -43.57
N GLU A 13 -12.15 -6.91 -43.66
CA GLU A 13 -12.19 -5.61 -42.94
C GLU A 13 -12.34 -5.78 -41.43
N ALA A 14 -13.18 -6.71 -40.96
CA ALA A 14 -13.31 -7.05 -39.55
C ALA A 14 -12.00 -7.64 -38.98
N ALA A 15 -11.31 -8.50 -39.73
CA ALA A 15 -10.01 -9.05 -39.34
C ALA A 15 -8.91 -7.95 -39.30
N LYS A 16 -8.89 -7.03 -40.27
CA LYS A 16 -7.96 -5.90 -40.29
C LYS A 16 -8.24 -4.90 -39.14
N SER A 17 -9.50 -4.66 -38.82
CA SER A 17 -9.88 -3.82 -37.69
C SER A 17 -9.51 -4.48 -36.36
N GLY A 18 -9.69 -5.77 -36.21
CA GLY A 18 -9.26 -6.55 -35.04
C GLY A 18 -7.75 -6.56 -34.85
N LEU A 19 -6.97 -6.75 -35.91
CA LEU A 19 -5.51 -6.70 -35.88
C LEU A 19 -4.99 -5.29 -35.53
N ALA A 20 -5.59 -4.24 -36.07
CA ALA A 20 -5.24 -2.86 -35.78
C ALA A 20 -5.57 -2.47 -34.31
N ALA A 21 -6.69 -2.94 -33.78
CA ALA A 21 -7.06 -2.77 -32.38
C ALA A 21 -6.10 -3.51 -31.44
N SER A 22 -5.75 -4.75 -31.78
CA SER A 22 -4.75 -5.55 -31.04
C SER A 22 -3.39 -4.86 -31.03
N ARG A 23 -2.90 -4.39 -32.19
CA ARG A 23 -1.62 -3.67 -32.29
C ARG A 23 -1.59 -2.38 -31.45
N ARG A 24 -2.70 -1.62 -31.41
CA ARG A 24 -2.81 -0.43 -30.58
C ARG A 24 -2.73 -0.76 -29.09
N ALA A 25 -3.42 -1.80 -28.64
CA ALA A 25 -3.38 -2.24 -27.25
C ALA A 25 -1.97 -2.67 -26.80
N TRP A 26 -1.22 -3.34 -27.68
CA TRP A 26 0.17 -3.70 -27.41
C TRP A 26 1.10 -2.49 -27.34
N VAL A 27 0.92 -1.49 -28.20
CA VAL A 27 1.70 -0.24 -28.17
C VAL A 27 1.40 0.54 -26.90
N ASP A 28 0.13 0.63 -26.51
CA ASP A 28 -0.26 1.31 -25.27
C ASP A 28 0.32 0.57 -24.05
N PHE A 29 0.24 -0.76 -24.01
CA PHE A 29 0.84 -1.58 -22.96
C PHE A 29 2.36 -1.36 -22.85
N ALA A 30 3.09 -1.49 -23.96
CA ALA A 30 4.53 -1.33 -23.99
C ALA A 30 4.97 0.08 -23.57
N SER A 31 4.22 1.11 -23.99
CA SER A 31 4.49 2.50 -23.62
C SER A 31 4.28 2.74 -22.12
N ILE A 32 3.19 2.23 -21.54
CA ILE A 32 2.90 2.35 -20.12
C ILE A 32 3.95 1.60 -19.30
N LEU A 33 4.27 0.38 -19.70
CA LEU A 33 5.29 -0.44 -19.04
C LEU A 33 6.66 0.26 -19.07
N GLY A 34 7.01 0.88 -20.19
CA GLY A 34 8.23 1.68 -20.32
C GLY A 34 8.28 2.88 -19.39
N VAL A 35 7.15 3.59 -19.24
CA VAL A 35 7.03 4.71 -18.27
C VAL A 35 7.18 4.20 -16.83
N PHE A 36 6.52 3.11 -16.48
CA PHE A 36 6.63 2.52 -15.14
C PHE A 36 8.04 2.06 -14.84
N ALA A 37 8.69 1.38 -15.78
CA ALA A 37 10.07 0.95 -15.64
C ALA A 37 11.02 2.14 -15.47
N ALA A 38 10.84 3.22 -16.24
CA ALA A 38 11.65 4.43 -16.13
C ALA A 38 11.50 5.09 -14.74
N ILE A 39 10.26 5.23 -14.24
CA ILE A 39 10.00 5.77 -12.91
C ILE A 39 10.63 4.86 -11.83
N TYR A 40 10.48 3.55 -11.96
CA TYR A 40 11.05 2.59 -11.00
C TYR A 40 12.58 2.67 -10.96
N LEU A 41 13.23 2.78 -12.11
CA LEU A 41 14.69 2.91 -12.20
C LEU A 41 15.19 4.24 -11.62
N VAL A 42 14.49 5.34 -11.87
CA VAL A 42 14.84 6.65 -11.28
C VAL A 42 14.65 6.64 -9.76
N SER A 43 13.62 5.95 -9.27
CA SER A 43 13.32 5.84 -7.84
C SER A 43 14.16 4.77 -7.11
N TRP A 44 15.01 4.03 -7.83
CA TRP A 44 15.77 2.88 -7.31
C TRP A 44 16.48 3.13 -5.96
N PRO A 45 17.20 4.23 -5.75
CA PRO A 45 17.88 4.48 -4.48
C PRO A 45 16.92 4.66 -3.29
N ILE A 46 15.73 5.22 -3.54
CA ILE A 46 14.69 5.40 -2.53
C ILE A 46 14.04 4.05 -2.25
N VAL A 47 13.69 3.32 -3.31
CA VAL A 47 13.09 1.98 -3.23
C VAL A 47 13.97 1.03 -2.41
N PHE A 48 15.29 1.13 -2.52
CA PHE A 48 16.26 0.30 -1.81
C PHE A 48 17.00 1.04 -0.70
N SER A 49 16.34 1.97 -0.02
CA SER A 49 16.92 2.62 1.14
C SER A 49 16.92 1.72 2.37
N LEU A 50 17.99 1.83 3.18
CA LEU A 50 18.11 1.17 4.49
C LEU A 50 16.89 1.46 5.38
N ASP A 51 16.45 2.73 5.37
CA ASP A 51 15.32 3.19 6.14
C ASP A 51 14.04 2.38 5.84
N LEU A 52 13.70 2.21 4.56
CA LEU A 52 12.50 1.48 4.17
C LEU A 52 12.57 -0.03 4.44
N TRP A 53 13.73 -0.66 4.23
CA TRP A 53 13.85 -2.11 4.26
C TRP A 53 14.18 -2.67 5.64
N ILE A 54 14.74 -1.88 6.53
CA ILE A 54 15.16 -2.35 7.85
C ILE A 54 14.45 -1.58 8.96
N LEU A 55 14.33 -0.26 8.83
CA LEU A 55 13.88 0.60 9.91
C LEU A 55 12.40 0.99 9.82
N LYS A 56 11.74 0.79 8.67
CA LYS A 56 10.32 1.13 8.45
C LYS A 56 9.48 -0.03 7.92
N ASP A 57 8.31 0.27 7.41
CA ASP A 57 7.23 -0.65 7.10
C ASP A 57 7.62 -1.93 6.34
N ARG A 58 8.54 -1.85 5.38
CA ARG A 58 8.96 -3.04 4.62
C ARG A 58 9.67 -4.07 5.48
N GLY A 59 10.50 -3.60 6.39
CA GLY A 59 11.20 -4.48 7.32
C GLY A 59 10.23 -5.26 8.19
N SER A 60 9.15 -4.63 8.67
CA SER A 60 8.13 -5.32 9.47
C SER A 60 7.39 -6.40 8.68
N PHE A 61 7.17 -6.20 7.36
CA PHE A 61 6.62 -7.26 6.52
C PHE A 61 7.62 -8.40 6.25
N LEU A 62 8.91 -8.09 6.11
CA LEU A 62 9.95 -9.11 6.00
C LEU A 62 10.06 -9.95 7.27
N ASN A 63 9.84 -9.34 8.42
CA ASN A 63 9.88 -10.02 9.71
C ASN A 63 8.80 -11.10 9.88
N LEU A 64 7.68 -11.01 9.16
CA LEU A 64 6.59 -11.96 9.30
C LEU A 64 7.03 -13.41 9.03
N ASP A 65 7.91 -13.63 8.06
CA ASP A 65 8.45 -14.96 7.78
C ASP A 65 9.31 -15.49 8.94
N TYR A 66 10.10 -14.62 9.58
CA TYR A 66 10.84 -14.98 10.78
C TYR A 66 9.94 -15.33 11.97
N LEU A 67 8.84 -14.59 12.15
CA LEU A 67 7.88 -14.91 13.21
C LEU A 67 7.22 -16.28 12.99
N LEU A 68 6.95 -16.63 11.73
CA LEU A 68 6.45 -17.97 11.38
C LEU A 68 7.48 -19.07 11.71
N GLU A 69 8.78 -18.84 11.47
CA GLU A 69 9.82 -19.78 11.87
C GLU A 69 9.94 -19.96 13.37
N LYS A 70 9.64 -18.92 14.14
CA LYS A 70 9.53 -19.00 15.59
C LYS A 70 8.22 -19.65 16.05
N HIS A 71 7.44 -20.21 15.09
CA HIS A 71 6.14 -20.84 15.34
C HIS A 71 5.11 -19.91 15.99
N LEU A 72 5.26 -18.59 15.80
CA LEU A 72 4.30 -17.62 16.29
C LEU A 72 3.11 -17.51 15.33
N ARG A 73 1.91 -17.64 15.88
CA ARG A 73 0.67 -17.53 15.11
C ARG A 73 0.27 -16.08 14.96
N LEU A 74 0.24 -15.60 13.70
CA LEU A 74 -0.14 -14.23 13.37
C LEU A 74 -1.59 -13.93 13.78
N GLY A 75 -1.80 -12.81 14.44
CA GLY A 75 -3.09 -12.39 15.00
C GLY A 75 -3.47 -13.08 16.32
N VAL A 76 -2.71 -14.08 16.77
CA VAL A 76 -2.97 -14.85 18.00
C VAL A 76 -1.83 -14.69 19.02
N ASP A 77 -0.62 -15.05 18.64
CA ASP A 77 0.57 -14.97 19.51
C ASP A 77 1.32 -13.64 19.31
N THR A 78 1.17 -13.03 18.14
CA THR A 78 1.66 -11.68 17.84
C THR A 78 0.58 -10.87 17.13
N PHE A 79 0.54 -9.57 17.38
CA PHE A 79 -0.41 -8.70 16.71
C PHE A 79 -0.16 -8.69 15.20
N TYR A 80 -1.21 -8.90 14.43
CA TYR A 80 -1.22 -8.76 12.98
C TYR A 80 -2.63 -8.46 12.48
N SER A 81 -2.81 -7.38 11.75
CA SER A 81 -4.14 -6.87 11.36
C SER A 81 -4.44 -6.94 9.87
N TYR A 82 -3.47 -7.39 9.06
CA TYR A 82 -3.69 -7.62 7.65
C TYR A 82 -4.16 -9.05 7.37
N GLY A 83 -4.62 -9.31 6.15
CA GLY A 83 -4.92 -10.67 5.71
C GLY A 83 -3.65 -11.50 5.47
N LEU A 84 -3.81 -12.81 5.48
CA LEU A 84 -2.68 -13.73 5.42
C LEU A 84 -2.14 -13.98 3.99
N LEU A 85 -2.84 -13.58 2.94
CA LEU A 85 -2.43 -13.84 1.56
C LEU A 85 -1.06 -13.23 1.19
N PRO A 86 -0.73 -11.98 1.57
CA PRO A 86 0.60 -11.44 1.31
C PRO A 86 1.71 -12.21 2.02
N VAL A 87 1.43 -12.66 3.24
CA VAL A 87 2.37 -13.44 4.06
C VAL A 87 2.62 -14.81 3.42
N ALA A 88 1.55 -15.49 2.98
CA ALA A 88 1.65 -16.77 2.29
C ALA A 88 2.49 -16.65 1.01
N ILE A 89 2.20 -15.66 0.17
CA ILE A 89 2.96 -15.43 -1.06
C ILE A 89 4.43 -15.17 -0.74
N GLN A 90 4.71 -14.31 0.25
CA GLN A 90 6.08 -14.02 0.67
C GLN A 90 6.79 -15.28 1.18
N HIS A 91 6.15 -16.04 2.06
CA HIS A 91 6.69 -17.29 2.61
C HIS A 91 7.02 -18.30 1.49
N TRP A 92 6.08 -18.56 0.58
CA TRP A 92 6.31 -19.48 -0.53
C TRP A 92 7.44 -19.02 -1.46
N LEU A 93 7.56 -17.71 -1.70
CA LEU A 93 8.67 -17.17 -2.49
C LEU A 93 10.01 -17.33 -1.77
N PHE A 94 10.05 -17.15 -0.45
CA PHE A 94 11.26 -17.33 0.34
C PHE A 94 11.67 -18.78 0.43
N VAL A 95 10.72 -19.70 0.52
CA VAL A 95 10.98 -21.14 0.45
C VAL A 95 11.53 -21.54 -0.94
N ALA A 96 10.97 -20.97 -2.02
CA ALA A 96 11.36 -21.33 -3.38
C ALA A 96 12.67 -20.69 -3.85
N PHE A 97 12.95 -19.44 -3.46
CA PHE A 97 14.03 -18.61 -4.02
C PHE A 97 15.04 -18.12 -2.98
N GLY A 98 14.87 -18.51 -1.73
CA GLY A 98 15.66 -17.98 -0.62
C GLY A 98 15.16 -16.65 -0.09
N ARG A 99 15.57 -16.30 1.13
CA ARG A 99 15.20 -15.04 1.79
C ARG A 99 15.94 -13.87 1.19
N GLY A 100 15.25 -12.75 1.16
CA GLY A 100 15.83 -11.49 0.74
C GLY A 100 14.85 -10.64 -0.07
N TYR A 101 15.35 -9.56 -0.62
CA TYR A 101 14.53 -8.61 -1.37
C TYR A 101 14.30 -9.02 -2.85
N TRP A 102 15.12 -9.91 -3.44
CA TRP A 102 14.99 -10.30 -4.84
C TRP A 102 13.63 -10.93 -5.19
N PRO A 103 13.09 -11.88 -4.41
CA PRO A 103 11.74 -12.38 -4.65
C PRO A 103 10.67 -11.29 -4.60
N LEU A 104 10.83 -10.29 -3.71
CA LEU A 104 9.90 -9.16 -3.60
C LEU A 104 10.01 -8.18 -4.77
N ILE A 105 11.22 -8.01 -5.33
CA ILE A 105 11.38 -7.30 -6.61
C ILE A 105 10.62 -8.01 -7.72
N GLY A 106 10.70 -9.32 -7.78
CA GLY A 106 9.92 -10.12 -8.72
C GLY A 106 8.41 -9.83 -8.58
N CYS A 107 7.88 -9.77 -7.36
CA CYS A 107 6.49 -9.37 -7.11
C CYS A 107 6.19 -7.95 -7.59
N ALA A 108 7.09 -7.00 -7.37
CA ALA A 108 6.94 -5.62 -7.83
C ALA A 108 6.90 -5.56 -9.37
N LEU A 109 7.75 -6.32 -10.06
CA LEU A 109 7.73 -6.42 -11.53
C LEU A 109 6.44 -7.04 -12.05
N VAL A 110 5.95 -8.10 -11.42
CA VAL A 110 4.65 -8.71 -11.77
C VAL A 110 3.52 -7.68 -11.55
N THR A 111 3.54 -6.97 -10.44
CA THR A 111 2.56 -5.90 -10.17
C THR A 111 2.61 -4.82 -11.25
N MET A 112 3.80 -4.39 -11.65
CA MET A 112 4.01 -3.40 -12.72
C MET A 112 3.41 -3.88 -14.06
N VAL A 113 3.63 -5.13 -14.43
CA VAL A 113 3.06 -5.73 -15.64
C VAL A 113 1.54 -5.77 -15.57
N LEU A 114 0.96 -6.24 -14.45
CA LEU A 114 -0.49 -6.30 -14.26
C LEU A 114 -1.13 -4.91 -14.29
N MET A 115 -0.49 -3.92 -13.65
CA MET A 115 -0.93 -2.52 -13.72
C MET A 115 -0.89 -1.98 -15.15
N ALA A 116 0.16 -2.27 -15.91
CA ALA A 116 0.26 -1.87 -17.32
C ALA A 116 -0.84 -2.52 -18.18
N ILE A 117 -1.17 -3.78 -17.92
CA ILE A 117 -2.31 -4.47 -18.56
C ILE A 117 -3.63 -3.75 -18.22
N PHE A 118 -3.87 -3.45 -16.95
CA PHE A 118 -5.05 -2.71 -16.53
C PHE A 118 -5.20 -1.38 -17.27
N TRP A 119 -4.16 -0.54 -17.24
CA TRP A 119 -4.20 0.78 -17.87
C TRP A 119 -4.34 0.71 -19.40
N ALA A 120 -3.66 -0.23 -20.04
CA ALA A 120 -3.81 -0.46 -21.48
C ALA A 120 -5.24 -0.88 -21.85
N ARG A 121 -5.88 -1.70 -21.02
CA ARG A 121 -7.28 -2.10 -21.21
C ARG A 121 -8.23 -0.95 -20.91
N LEU A 122 -8.03 -0.22 -19.82
CA LEU A 122 -8.85 0.95 -19.50
C LEU A 122 -8.81 1.99 -20.62
N ARG A 123 -7.66 2.16 -21.27
CA ARG A 123 -7.48 3.06 -22.40
C ARG A 123 -8.49 2.83 -23.52
N SER A 124 -8.88 1.57 -23.78
CA SER A 124 -9.84 1.24 -24.83
C SER A 124 -11.26 1.77 -24.58
N TYR A 125 -11.59 2.09 -23.34
CA TYR A 125 -12.88 2.66 -22.94
C TYR A 125 -12.87 4.19 -22.88
N LEU A 126 -11.72 4.83 -23.11
CA LEU A 126 -11.54 6.27 -22.89
C LEU A 126 -11.29 7.01 -24.21
N PRO A 127 -12.04 8.07 -24.51
CA PRO A 127 -11.77 8.97 -25.63
C PRO A 127 -10.67 10.00 -25.32
N ALA A 128 -9.80 9.73 -24.35
CA ALA A 128 -8.79 10.67 -23.88
C ALA A 128 -7.60 10.80 -24.86
N GLY A 129 -6.99 11.98 -24.95
CA GLY A 129 -5.74 12.20 -25.66
C GLY A 129 -4.60 11.40 -25.02
N ARG A 130 -3.65 10.89 -25.83
CA ARG A 130 -2.57 10.01 -25.35
C ARG A 130 -1.70 10.68 -24.28
N VAL A 131 -1.39 11.95 -24.43
CA VAL A 131 -0.52 12.68 -23.50
C VAL A 131 -1.16 12.78 -22.12
N TRP A 132 -2.41 13.22 -22.05
CA TRP A 132 -3.14 13.36 -20.78
C TRP A 132 -3.28 12.02 -20.06
N PHE A 133 -3.59 10.98 -20.81
CA PHE A 133 -3.68 9.64 -20.27
C PHE A 133 -2.33 9.19 -19.69
N ALA A 134 -1.25 9.37 -20.45
CA ALA A 134 0.10 8.98 -20.00
C ALA A 134 0.53 9.72 -18.72
N VAL A 135 0.26 11.03 -18.64
CA VAL A 135 0.59 11.82 -17.44
C VAL A 135 -0.21 11.36 -16.24
N MET A 136 -1.53 11.12 -16.38
CA MET A 136 -2.36 10.65 -15.28
C MET A 136 -1.93 9.25 -14.79
N VAL A 137 -1.57 8.36 -15.71
CA VAL A 137 -1.08 7.01 -15.37
C VAL A 137 0.29 7.09 -14.70
N ALA A 138 1.17 7.97 -15.16
CA ALA A 138 2.46 8.20 -14.53
C ALA A 138 2.29 8.71 -13.08
N MET A 139 1.38 9.66 -12.85
CA MET A 139 1.05 10.14 -11.50
C MET A 139 0.55 9.01 -10.59
N ALA A 140 -0.37 8.17 -11.09
CA ALA A 140 -0.88 7.03 -10.33
C ALA A 140 0.22 6.00 -9.98
N TRP A 141 1.28 5.94 -10.79
CA TRP A 141 2.38 4.99 -10.58
C TRP A 141 3.49 5.55 -9.68
N THR A 142 3.77 6.84 -9.71
CA THR A 142 4.91 7.44 -8.99
C THR A 142 4.84 7.14 -7.49
N LEU A 143 3.67 7.23 -6.90
CA LEU A 143 3.45 6.90 -5.49
C LEU A 143 3.60 5.40 -5.18
N ASN A 144 3.29 4.53 -6.14
CA ASN A 144 3.39 3.08 -5.95
C ASN A 144 4.82 2.55 -5.95
N THR A 145 5.75 3.24 -6.61
CA THR A 145 7.14 2.77 -6.71
C THR A 145 7.90 2.92 -5.40
N VAL A 146 7.56 3.93 -4.61
CA VAL A 146 8.27 4.22 -3.35
C VAL A 146 7.97 3.19 -2.27
N ASN A 147 6.80 2.56 -2.28
CA ASN A 147 6.43 1.57 -1.27
C ASN A 147 5.83 0.28 -1.86
N PRO A 148 6.62 -0.58 -2.53
CA PRO A 148 6.13 -1.87 -3.04
C PRO A 148 5.90 -2.86 -1.89
N ASN A 149 4.87 -2.61 -1.09
CA ASN A 149 4.37 -3.54 -0.11
C ASN A 149 3.43 -4.53 -0.81
N LEU A 150 3.71 -5.82 -0.70
CA LEU A 150 2.92 -6.87 -1.36
C LEU A 150 1.43 -6.81 -0.96
N ALA A 151 1.13 -6.50 0.30
CA ALA A 151 -0.25 -6.37 0.76
C ALA A 151 -1.00 -5.26 0.01
N TYR A 152 -0.36 -4.11 -0.18
CA TYR A 152 -0.94 -2.97 -0.89
C TYR A 152 -1.05 -3.24 -2.39
N SER A 153 -0.04 -3.89 -2.97
CA SER A 153 -0.09 -4.29 -4.38
C SER A 153 -1.27 -5.21 -4.69
N ILE A 154 -1.55 -6.19 -3.83
CA ILE A 154 -2.69 -7.09 -3.99
C ILE A 154 -4.01 -6.31 -3.88
N VAL A 155 -4.13 -5.40 -2.91
CA VAL A 155 -5.33 -4.56 -2.77
C VAL A 155 -5.56 -3.71 -4.01
N GLN A 156 -4.53 -3.01 -4.48
CA GLN A 156 -4.62 -2.18 -5.68
C GLN A 156 -5.07 -2.99 -6.91
N LEU A 157 -4.44 -4.13 -7.15
CA LEU A 157 -4.80 -5.00 -8.24
C LEU A 157 -6.25 -5.49 -8.09
N SER A 158 -6.66 -5.87 -6.88
CA SER A 158 -8.04 -6.30 -6.60
C SER A 158 -9.05 -5.19 -6.92
N LEU A 159 -8.77 -3.94 -6.48
CA LEU A 159 -9.63 -2.78 -6.74
C LEU A 159 -9.71 -2.47 -8.24
N LEU A 160 -8.55 -2.40 -8.91
CA LEU A 160 -8.46 -2.02 -10.31
C LEU A 160 -9.07 -3.08 -11.24
N PHE A 161 -8.75 -4.35 -11.02
CA PHE A 161 -9.32 -5.42 -11.84
C PHE A 161 -10.81 -5.60 -11.58
N SER A 162 -11.30 -5.41 -10.33
CA SER A 162 -12.74 -5.37 -10.08
C SER A 162 -13.41 -4.26 -10.89
N LEU A 163 -12.84 -3.04 -10.90
CA LEU A 163 -13.33 -1.93 -11.71
C LEU A 163 -13.33 -2.26 -13.21
N LEU A 164 -12.23 -2.85 -13.70
CA LEU A 164 -12.12 -3.24 -15.11
C LEU A 164 -13.19 -4.29 -15.50
N PHE A 165 -13.41 -5.29 -14.66
CA PHE A 165 -14.42 -6.32 -14.93
C PHE A 165 -15.85 -5.78 -14.84
N VAL A 166 -16.12 -4.79 -13.96
CA VAL A 166 -17.40 -4.05 -13.99
C VAL A 166 -17.57 -3.35 -15.35
N LEU A 167 -16.55 -2.65 -15.85
CA LEU A 167 -16.55 -2.02 -17.18
C LEU A 167 -16.74 -3.02 -18.33
N MET A 168 -16.32 -4.26 -18.15
CA MET A 168 -16.50 -5.34 -19.12
C MET A 168 -17.85 -6.06 -19.00
N GLY A 169 -18.73 -5.67 -18.07
CA GLY A 169 -19.98 -6.34 -17.78
C GLY A 169 -19.83 -7.71 -17.10
N ARG A 170 -18.62 -8.01 -16.55
CA ARG A 170 -18.31 -9.30 -15.91
C ARG A 170 -18.31 -9.16 -14.39
N LEU A 171 -19.53 -8.92 -13.85
CA LEU A 171 -19.71 -8.72 -12.41
C LEU A 171 -19.30 -9.95 -11.59
N ASP A 172 -19.43 -11.15 -12.15
CA ASP A 172 -18.99 -12.42 -11.58
C ASP A 172 -17.47 -12.42 -11.30
N ILE A 173 -16.66 -12.00 -12.27
CA ILE A 173 -15.21 -11.94 -12.11
C ILE A 173 -14.80 -10.73 -11.26
N ALA A 174 -15.51 -9.60 -11.38
CA ALA A 174 -15.31 -8.45 -10.52
C ALA A 174 -15.45 -8.81 -9.05
N MET A 175 -16.48 -9.63 -8.72
CA MET A 175 -16.72 -10.13 -7.37
C MET A 175 -15.59 -11.04 -6.88
N ALA A 176 -15.08 -11.93 -7.73
CA ALA A 176 -13.94 -12.79 -7.39
C ALA A 176 -12.66 -11.98 -7.13
N ALA A 177 -12.38 -10.98 -7.97
CA ALA A 177 -11.22 -10.10 -7.80
C ALA A 177 -11.29 -9.29 -6.51
N ALA A 178 -12.48 -8.74 -6.17
CA ALA A 178 -12.70 -8.02 -4.92
C ALA A 178 -12.52 -8.94 -3.70
N ALA A 179 -13.10 -10.15 -3.75
CA ALA A 179 -13.03 -11.14 -2.69
C ALA A 179 -11.60 -11.62 -2.41
N ALA A 180 -10.77 -11.76 -3.44
CA ALA A 180 -9.35 -12.10 -3.27
C ALA A 180 -8.60 -11.05 -2.46
N GLY A 181 -8.89 -9.76 -2.68
CA GLY A 181 -8.29 -8.67 -1.91
C GLY A 181 -8.62 -8.71 -0.42
N CYS A 182 -9.75 -9.30 -0.01
CA CYS A 182 -10.12 -9.42 1.40
C CYS A 182 -9.10 -10.21 2.23
N TRP A 183 -8.31 -11.07 1.60
CA TRP A 183 -7.22 -11.80 2.24
C TRP A 183 -5.91 -11.04 2.28
N SER A 184 -5.90 -9.78 1.81
CA SER A 184 -4.74 -8.88 1.90
C SER A 184 -4.96 -7.76 2.92
N VAL A 185 -5.91 -6.87 2.69
CA VAL A 185 -6.31 -5.82 3.65
C VAL A 185 -7.84 -5.83 3.78
N PRO A 186 -8.37 -6.62 4.72
CA PRO A 186 -9.81 -6.90 4.82
C PRO A 186 -10.66 -5.64 4.94
N SER A 187 -10.22 -4.65 5.72
CA SER A 187 -10.97 -3.40 5.96
C SER A 187 -11.24 -2.59 4.69
N LEU A 188 -10.33 -2.64 3.72
CA LEU A 188 -10.43 -1.86 2.48
C LEU A 188 -11.22 -2.61 1.39
N THR A 189 -10.92 -3.88 1.23
CA THR A 189 -11.46 -4.68 0.14
C THR A 189 -12.83 -5.28 0.44
N LEU A 190 -13.21 -5.42 1.72
CA LEU A 190 -14.56 -5.79 2.10
C LEU A 190 -15.59 -4.76 1.63
N VAL A 191 -15.24 -3.47 1.71
CA VAL A 191 -16.08 -2.38 1.18
C VAL A 191 -16.28 -2.54 -0.32
N MET A 192 -15.19 -2.79 -1.06
CA MET A 192 -15.27 -3.06 -2.51
C MET A 192 -16.16 -4.26 -2.81
N THR A 193 -15.96 -5.35 -2.07
CA THR A 193 -16.74 -6.59 -2.23
C THR A 193 -18.23 -6.35 -1.99
N ALA A 194 -18.56 -5.59 -0.94
CA ALA A 194 -19.95 -5.21 -0.64
C ALA A 194 -20.58 -4.36 -1.75
N PHE A 195 -19.83 -3.40 -2.31
CA PHE A 195 -20.32 -2.59 -3.43
C PHE A 195 -20.50 -3.39 -4.72
N VAL A 196 -19.58 -4.29 -5.05
CA VAL A 196 -19.74 -5.17 -6.22
C VAL A 196 -20.94 -6.10 -6.02
N ALA A 197 -21.12 -6.67 -4.82
CA ALA A 197 -22.30 -7.47 -4.49
C ALA A 197 -23.60 -6.66 -4.62
N PHE A 198 -23.60 -5.41 -4.16
CA PHE A 198 -24.72 -4.49 -4.33
C PHE A 198 -25.04 -4.24 -5.80
N LEU A 199 -24.03 -3.99 -6.65
CA LEU A 199 -24.23 -3.83 -8.09
C LEU A 199 -24.80 -5.09 -8.74
N ILE A 200 -24.36 -6.29 -8.33
CA ILE A 200 -24.91 -7.56 -8.78
C ILE A 200 -26.40 -7.68 -8.40
N VAL A 201 -26.76 -7.36 -7.17
CA VAL A 201 -28.15 -7.38 -6.72
C VAL A 201 -28.99 -6.37 -7.48
N LEU A 202 -28.47 -5.17 -7.70
CA LEU A 202 -29.15 -4.12 -8.44
C LEU A 202 -29.34 -4.52 -9.92
N ASP A 203 -28.35 -5.10 -10.55
CA ASP A 203 -28.43 -5.64 -11.90
C ASP A 203 -29.48 -6.74 -12.00
N TRP A 204 -29.49 -7.68 -11.04
CA TRP A 204 -30.50 -8.73 -10.97
C TRP A 204 -31.92 -8.18 -10.77
N LEU A 205 -32.07 -7.11 -9.95
CA LEU A 205 -33.39 -6.50 -9.72
C LEU A 205 -33.94 -5.77 -10.96
N THR A 206 -33.08 -5.28 -11.83
CA THR A 206 -33.45 -4.53 -13.03
C THR A 206 -33.72 -5.43 -14.23
N HIS A 207 -33.12 -6.62 -14.29
CA HIS A 207 -33.32 -7.57 -15.39
C HIS A 207 -34.56 -8.46 -15.19
N ARG A 208 -35.32 -8.67 -16.25
CA ARG A 208 -36.46 -9.61 -16.26
C ARG A 208 -36.24 -10.72 -17.33
N PRO A 209 -36.56 -11.98 -17.02
CA PRO A 209 -37.12 -12.51 -15.78
C PRO A 209 -36.05 -12.65 -14.68
N ARG A 210 -36.42 -12.32 -13.44
CA ARG A 210 -35.59 -12.45 -12.23
C ARG A 210 -35.41 -13.92 -11.87
N ARG A 211 -34.35 -14.55 -12.36
CA ARG A 211 -34.02 -15.93 -11.99
C ARG A 211 -33.03 -15.91 -10.84
N PHE A 212 -33.38 -16.49 -9.71
CA PHE A 212 -32.50 -16.59 -8.54
C PHE A 212 -31.16 -17.29 -8.87
N ALA A 213 -31.19 -18.30 -9.75
CA ALA A 213 -29.99 -18.96 -10.27
C ALA A 213 -29.02 -17.98 -10.95
N GLY A 214 -29.50 -16.91 -11.58
CA GLY A 214 -28.66 -15.86 -12.15
C GLY A 214 -27.90 -15.07 -11.10
N LEU A 215 -28.57 -14.71 -9.99
CA LEU A 215 -27.95 -14.04 -8.85
C LEU A 215 -26.87 -14.92 -8.23
N VAL A 216 -27.19 -16.18 -7.95
CA VAL A 216 -26.24 -17.14 -7.37
C VAL A 216 -25.03 -17.31 -8.29
N ARG A 217 -25.24 -17.45 -9.60
CA ARG A 217 -24.16 -17.59 -10.57
C ARG A 217 -23.18 -16.39 -10.57
N GLN A 218 -23.69 -15.17 -10.37
CA GLN A 218 -22.85 -13.97 -10.32
C GLN A 218 -22.11 -13.83 -8.97
N LEU A 219 -22.70 -14.26 -7.85
CA LEU A 219 -22.06 -14.18 -6.53
C LEU A 219 -21.13 -15.35 -6.23
N ALA A 220 -21.41 -16.53 -6.78
CA ALA A 220 -20.68 -17.76 -6.48
C ALA A 220 -19.16 -17.67 -6.71
N PRO A 221 -18.63 -17.04 -7.77
CA PRO A 221 -17.18 -16.90 -7.95
C PRO A 221 -16.51 -16.13 -6.81
N GLY A 222 -17.14 -15.07 -6.30
CA GLY A 222 -16.61 -14.32 -5.16
C GLY A 222 -16.60 -15.15 -3.87
N VAL A 223 -17.72 -15.84 -3.59
CA VAL A 223 -17.80 -16.74 -2.42
C VAL A 223 -16.77 -17.87 -2.53
N ALA A 224 -16.67 -18.49 -3.69
CA ALA A 224 -15.72 -19.57 -3.94
C ALA A 224 -14.26 -19.08 -3.77
N THR A 225 -13.94 -17.90 -4.27
CA THR A 225 -12.61 -17.29 -4.11
C THR A 225 -12.32 -16.99 -2.64
N TYR A 226 -13.26 -16.37 -1.93
CA TYR A 226 -13.08 -16.04 -0.51
C TYR A 226 -12.89 -17.30 0.34
N VAL A 227 -13.77 -18.28 0.19
CA VAL A 227 -13.72 -19.54 0.95
C VAL A 227 -12.48 -20.36 0.55
N GLY A 228 -12.19 -20.48 -0.76
CA GLY A 228 -11.05 -21.25 -1.25
C GLY A 228 -9.71 -20.69 -0.75
N LEU A 229 -9.52 -19.38 -0.80
CA LEU A 229 -8.34 -18.74 -0.22
C LEU A 229 -8.31 -18.88 1.30
N GLY A 230 -9.46 -18.77 1.98
CA GLY A 230 -9.54 -18.98 3.43
C GLY A 230 -9.13 -20.39 3.85
N LEU A 231 -9.57 -21.40 3.11
CA LEU A 231 -9.16 -22.79 3.33
C LEU A 231 -7.65 -22.97 3.09
N LEU A 232 -7.12 -22.40 2.03
CA LEU A 232 -5.69 -22.43 1.73
C LEU A 232 -4.88 -21.77 2.86
N MET A 233 -5.30 -20.61 3.34
CA MET A 233 -4.66 -19.94 4.49
C MET A 233 -4.81 -20.74 5.78
N ALA A 234 -5.92 -21.45 5.98
CA ALA A 234 -6.11 -22.30 7.15
C ALA A 234 -5.22 -23.53 7.16
N LEU A 235 -4.91 -24.08 6.00
CA LEU A 235 -3.95 -25.18 5.85
C LEU A 235 -2.53 -24.71 6.18
N GLU A 236 -2.17 -23.47 5.79
CA GLU A 236 -0.83 -22.92 6.00
C GLU A 236 -0.62 -22.40 7.43
N PHE A 237 -1.55 -21.58 7.94
CA PHE A 237 -1.38 -20.82 9.18
C PHE A 237 -2.26 -21.30 10.33
N GLY A 238 -3.14 -22.26 10.08
CA GLY A 238 -4.13 -22.76 11.03
C GLY A 238 -5.36 -21.86 11.19
N TRP A 239 -6.48 -22.46 11.61
CA TRP A 239 -7.79 -21.78 11.72
C TRP A 239 -7.80 -20.58 12.68
N LYS A 240 -7.01 -20.64 13.77
CA LYS A 240 -6.96 -19.55 14.76
C LYS A 240 -6.43 -18.24 14.13
N SER A 241 -5.36 -18.33 13.35
CA SER A 241 -4.79 -17.19 12.63
C SER A 241 -5.76 -16.66 11.56
N VAL A 242 -6.40 -17.57 10.81
CA VAL A 242 -7.42 -17.17 9.81
C VAL A 242 -8.56 -16.40 10.45
N LEU A 243 -9.14 -16.92 11.53
CA LEU A 243 -10.26 -16.25 12.22
C LEU A 243 -9.82 -14.90 12.82
N ALA A 244 -8.63 -14.82 13.39
CA ALA A 244 -8.10 -13.59 13.97
C ALA A 244 -7.85 -12.49 12.92
N THR A 245 -7.41 -12.85 11.70
CA THR A 245 -7.05 -11.90 10.65
C THR A 245 -8.19 -11.64 9.64
N ALA A 246 -9.15 -12.54 9.50
CA ALA A 246 -10.28 -12.38 8.59
C ALA A 246 -11.32 -11.34 9.07
N THR A 247 -11.31 -11.00 10.36
CA THR A 247 -12.27 -10.05 10.94
C THR A 247 -11.66 -8.64 10.96
N PRO A 248 -12.11 -7.71 10.10
CA PRO A 248 -11.56 -6.34 10.05
C PRO A 248 -11.76 -5.56 11.35
N LEU A 249 -12.69 -5.99 12.20
CA LEU A 249 -13.04 -5.33 13.46
C LEU A 249 -11.98 -5.52 14.55
N ALA A 250 -11.27 -6.65 14.55
CA ALA A 250 -10.26 -6.94 15.58
C ALA A 250 -9.08 -5.95 15.52
N GLY A 251 -8.67 -5.51 14.31
CA GLY A 251 -7.61 -4.52 14.13
C GLY A 251 -8.04 -3.08 14.45
N MET A 252 -9.33 -2.74 14.29
CA MET A 252 -9.79 -1.35 14.43
C MET A 252 -9.59 -0.78 15.84
N SER A 253 -9.74 -1.56 16.88
CA SER A 253 -9.55 -1.11 18.26
C SER A 253 -8.08 -0.76 18.53
N PHE A 254 -7.15 -1.50 17.96
CA PHE A 254 -5.72 -1.26 18.06
C PHE A 254 -5.29 -0.02 17.26
N TYR A 255 -5.74 0.11 16.01
CA TYR A 255 -5.47 1.30 15.21
C TYR A 255 -6.01 2.58 15.84
N LYS A 256 -7.16 2.51 16.53
CA LYS A 256 -7.71 3.64 17.26
C LYS A 256 -6.82 4.04 18.45
N LYS A 257 -6.27 3.05 19.18
CA LYS A 257 -5.32 3.30 20.27
C LYS A 257 -3.98 3.86 19.76
N ALA A 258 -3.51 3.38 18.61
CA ALA A 258 -2.28 3.83 17.97
C ALA A 258 -2.40 5.20 17.26
N ASN A 259 -3.48 5.94 17.48
CA ASN A 259 -3.73 7.26 16.88
C ASN A 259 -3.70 7.32 15.34
N TYR A 260 -3.92 6.20 14.67
CA TYR A 260 -4.25 6.19 13.25
C TYR A 260 -5.72 6.65 13.07
N GLY A 261 -5.98 7.88 13.56
CA GLY A 261 -7.34 8.39 13.68
C GLY A 261 -7.86 8.96 12.38
N THR A 262 -9.03 8.50 12.02
CA THR A 262 -9.92 9.14 11.06
C THR A 262 -10.20 10.57 11.47
N GLY A 263 -10.05 11.50 10.55
CA GLY A 263 -10.44 12.91 10.73
C GLY A 263 -9.36 13.83 11.28
N THR A 264 -8.31 13.32 11.95
CA THR A 264 -7.28 14.19 12.54
C THR A 264 -6.51 14.97 11.46
N ALA A 265 -6.19 14.35 10.32
CA ALA A 265 -5.50 15.06 9.25
C ALA A 265 -6.42 16.00 8.47
N LEU A 266 -7.70 15.65 8.32
CA LEU A 266 -8.68 16.59 7.76
C LEU A 266 -8.83 17.80 8.67
N MET A 267 -8.90 17.59 10.00
CA MET A 267 -8.96 18.68 10.97
C MET A 267 -7.66 19.48 10.99
N GLN A 268 -6.50 18.85 10.93
CA GLN A 268 -5.20 19.52 10.79
C GLN A 268 -5.09 20.29 9.49
N PHE A 269 -5.66 19.77 8.41
CA PHE A 269 -5.74 20.45 7.13
C PHE A 269 -6.68 21.67 7.19
N LEU A 270 -7.85 21.54 7.81
CA LEU A 270 -8.83 22.61 7.95
C LEU A 270 -8.40 23.67 8.99
N HIS A 271 -7.59 23.29 9.96
CA HIS A 271 -7.04 24.17 10.99
C HIS A 271 -5.51 24.12 11.03
N PRO A 272 -4.84 24.70 10.01
CA PRO A 272 -3.38 24.73 9.93
C PRO A 272 -2.83 25.64 11.03
N TRP A 273 -2.17 25.05 11.97
CA TRP A 273 -1.67 25.67 13.19
C TRP A 273 -0.62 26.73 12.86
N GLY A 274 -0.95 28.01 13.13
CA GLY A 274 0.00 29.11 13.02
C GLY A 274 0.42 29.52 11.59
N LEU A 275 -0.18 28.94 10.55
CA LEU A 275 0.07 29.35 9.17
C LEU A 275 -0.76 30.60 8.84
N GLY A 276 -0.10 31.69 8.45
CA GLY A 276 -0.80 32.83 7.86
C GLY A 276 -1.49 32.44 6.54
N PRO A 277 -2.50 33.21 6.09
CA PRO A 277 -3.36 32.83 4.96
C PRO A 277 -2.60 32.50 3.68
N VAL A 278 -1.53 33.23 3.36
CA VAL A 278 -0.71 32.98 2.16
C VAL A 278 0.03 31.63 2.26
N ARG A 279 0.64 31.35 3.41
CA ARG A 279 1.34 30.07 3.64
C ARG A 279 0.37 28.89 3.65
N TYR A 280 -0.84 29.10 4.14
CA TYR A 280 -1.90 28.11 4.09
C TYR A 280 -2.29 27.76 2.65
N VAL A 281 -2.53 28.76 1.80
CA VAL A 281 -2.85 28.52 0.39
C VAL A 281 -1.71 27.77 -0.32
N VAL A 282 -0.46 28.17 -0.08
CA VAL A 282 0.70 27.47 -0.64
C VAL A 282 0.74 26.02 -0.16
N TYR A 283 0.57 25.80 1.13
CA TYR A 283 0.51 24.44 1.71
C TYR A 283 -0.62 23.62 1.07
N ALA A 284 -1.83 24.18 1.00
CA ALA A 284 -3.00 23.49 0.46
C ALA A 284 -2.85 23.09 -1.01
N VAL A 285 -2.17 23.93 -1.81
CA VAL A 285 -1.94 23.66 -3.24
C VAL A 285 -0.78 22.68 -3.45
N THR A 286 0.26 22.76 -2.61
CA THR A 286 1.46 21.94 -2.76
C THR A 286 1.38 20.57 -2.07
N THR A 287 0.33 20.31 -1.29
CA THR A 287 0.11 19.00 -0.67
C THR A 287 -0.86 18.16 -1.49
N PRO A 288 -0.70 16.84 -1.53
CA PRO A 288 -1.64 15.94 -2.20
C PRO A 288 -3.07 16.03 -1.66
N VAL A 289 -3.27 16.49 -0.43
CA VAL A 289 -4.57 16.59 0.23
C VAL A 289 -5.57 17.41 -0.57
N PHE A 290 -5.16 18.53 -1.17
CA PHE A 290 -6.05 19.35 -1.98
C PHE A 290 -6.46 18.65 -3.29
N TRP A 291 -5.55 17.92 -3.90
CA TRP A 291 -5.83 17.06 -5.05
C TRP A 291 -6.83 15.95 -4.70
N TRP A 292 -6.66 15.29 -3.57
CA TRP A 292 -7.58 14.25 -3.11
C TRP A 292 -8.97 14.80 -2.81
N LEU A 293 -9.08 15.97 -2.14
CA LEU A 293 -10.36 16.63 -1.89
C LEU A 293 -11.07 17.01 -3.19
N PHE A 294 -10.35 17.65 -4.11
CA PHE A 294 -10.88 18.00 -5.42
C PHE A 294 -11.40 16.76 -6.16
N SER A 295 -10.63 15.68 -6.10
CA SER A 295 -10.98 14.42 -6.75
C SER A 295 -12.17 13.75 -6.08
N ALA A 296 -12.24 13.76 -4.75
CA ALA A 296 -13.36 13.21 -4.00
C ALA A 296 -14.67 13.94 -4.35
N VAL A 297 -14.64 15.28 -4.36
CA VAL A 297 -15.79 16.10 -4.76
C VAL A 297 -16.18 15.84 -6.21
N SER A 298 -15.20 15.85 -7.12
CA SER A 298 -15.44 15.60 -8.55
C SER A 298 -16.03 14.21 -8.80
N LEU A 299 -15.45 13.18 -8.19
CA LEU A 299 -15.95 11.80 -8.30
C LEU A 299 -17.34 11.64 -7.69
N THR A 300 -17.63 12.32 -6.58
CA THR A 300 -18.97 12.34 -5.99
C THR A 300 -19.98 12.92 -6.96
N VAL A 301 -19.66 14.06 -7.58
CA VAL A 301 -20.51 14.66 -8.62
C VAL A 301 -20.71 13.71 -9.81
N PHE A 302 -19.63 13.10 -10.32
CA PHE A 302 -19.73 12.13 -11.40
C PHE A 302 -20.56 10.92 -11.01
N GLY A 303 -20.42 10.42 -9.76
CA GLY A 303 -21.22 9.33 -9.21
C GLY A 303 -22.70 9.69 -9.15
N ILE A 304 -23.06 10.86 -8.64
CA ILE A 304 -24.45 11.34 -8.59
C ILE A 304 -25.03 11.45 -10.01
N LEU A 305 -24.26 12.02 -10.96
CA LEU A 305 -24.70 12.13 -12.35
C LEU A 305 -24.87 10.74 -13.00
N ALA A 306 -23.99 9.79 -12.68
CA ALA A 306 -24.10 8.40 -13.16
C ALA A 306 -25.37 7.73 -12.59
N ILE A 307 -25.62 7.84 -11.28
CA ILE A 307 -26.85 7.34 -10.66
C ILE A 307 -28.09 7.96 -11.33
N ARG A 308 -28.10 9.29 -11.51
CA ARG A 308 -29.18 9.98 -12.20
C ARG A 308 -29.41 9.43 -13.61
N ARG A 309 -28.34 9.19 -14.39
CA ARG A 309 -28.45 8.60 -15.74
C ARG A 309 -29.06 7.20 -15.69
N MET A 310 -28.59 6.35 -14.77
CA MET A 310 -29.14 5.00 -14.58
C MET A 310 -30.63 5.01 -14.23
N VAL A 311 -31.04 5.87 -13.31
CA VAL A 311 -32.45 6.01 -12.91
C VAL A 311 -33.31 6.52 -14.05
N MET A 312 -32.87 7.57 -14.77
CA MET A 312 -33.63 8.15 -15.87
C MET A 312 -33.75 7.21 -17.07
N ARG A 313 -32.70 6.47 -17.39
CA ARG A 313 -32.69 5.50 -18.50
C ARG A 313 -33.30 4.16 -18.13
N ARG A 314 -33.54 3.90 -16.84
CA ARG A 314 -33.97 2.61 -16.30
C ARG A 314 -33.07 1.45 -16.78
N SER A 315 -31.78 1.72 -16.95
CA SER A 315 -30.78 0.75 -17.40
C SER A 315 -29.46 1.00 -16.68
N LEU A 316 -28.79 -0.08 -16.35
CA LEU A 316 -27.44 -0.07 -15.74
C LEU A 316 -26.41 -0.13 -16.87
N SER A 317 -25.72 0.98 -17.09
CA SER A 317 -24.58 1.03 -18.01
C SER A 317 -23.32 0.65 -17.23
N GLU A 318 -22.47 -0.19 -17.82
CA GLU A 318 -21.19 -0.62 -17.23
C GLU A 318 -20.31 0.57 -16.85
N LEU A 319 -20.30 1.61 -17.70
CA LEU A 319 -19.55 2.84 -17.44
C LEU A 319 -20.10 3.57 -16.21
N ASP A 320 -21.43 3.71 -16.09
CA ASP A 320 -22.03 4.37 -14.94
C ASP A 320 -21.83 3.58 -13.65
N MET A 321 -21.91 2.26 -13.70
CA MET A 321 -21.60 1.38 -12.57
C MET A 321 -20.15 1.53 -12.12
N ALA A 322 -19.21 1.57 -13.06
CA ALA A 322 -17.78 1.75 -12.76
C ALA A 322 -17.47 3.12 -12.14
N ILE A 323 -18.13 4.19 -12.61
CA ILE A 323 -18.01 5.54 -12.02
C ILE A 323 -18.54 5.56 -10.60
N VAL A 324 -19.74 4.99 -10.36
CA VAL A 324 -20.33 4.91 -9.03
C VAL A 324 -19.44 4.11 -8.08
N LEU A 325 -18.92 2.98 -8.53
CA LEU A 325 -18.00 2.16 -7.75
C LEU A 325 -16.73 2.92 -7.36
N SER A 326 -16.08 3.59 -8.33
CA SER A 326 -14.90 4.40 -8.07
C SER A 326 -15.17 5.55 -7.09
N ALA A 327 -16.30 6.24 -7.26
CA ALA A 327 -16.71 7.34 -6.39
C ALA A 327 -17.00 6.87 -4.96
N ALA A 328 -17.67 5.73 -4.80
CA ALA A 328 -18.00 5.14 -3.50
C ALA A 328 -16.73 4.70 -2.76
N ILE A 329 -15.84 3.97 -3.44
CA ILE A 329 -14.58 3.51 -2.84
C ILE A 329 -13.71 4.69 -2.45
N HIS A 330 -13.54 5.67 -3.33
CA HIS A 330 -12.73 6.85 -3.02
C HIS A 330 -13.37 7.71 -1.93
N GLY A 331 -14.69 7.91 -1.95
CA GLY A 331 -15.39 8.66 -0.92
C GLY A 331 -15.28 8.03 0.47
N ILE A 332 -15.42 6.71 0.57
CA ILE A 332 -15.24 5.98 1.84
C ILE A 332 -13.78 6.08 2.30
N PHE A 333 -12.83 5.92 1.39
CA PHE A 333 -11.42 6.07 1.70
C PHE A 333 -11.11 7.46 2.26
N VAL A 334 -11.60 8.52 1.61
CA VAL A 334 -11.46 9.90 2.10
C VAL A 334 -12.00 10.05 3.52
N CYS A 335 -13.15 9.43 3.82
CA CYS A 335 -13.74 9.49 5.16
C CYS A 335 -12.94 8.68 6.21
N MET A 336 -12.29 7.60 5.81
CA MET A 336 -11.64 6.67 6.75
C MET A 336 -10.15 6.93 6.95
N ALA A 337 -9.45 7.44 5.95
CA ALA A 337 -7.99 7.38 5.88
C ALA A 337 -7.28 8.74 5.80
N TYR A 338 -7.98 9.85 5.92
CA TYR A 338 -7.35 11.18 5.87
C TYR A 338 -6.25 11.41 6.89
N GLY A 339 -6.16 10.54 7.90
CA GLY A 339 -5.12 10.60 8.92
C GLY A 339 -3.78 10.00 8.52
N SER A 340 -3.73 9.21 7.43
CA SER A 340 -2.50 8.52 7.09
C SER A 340 -2.14 8.69 5.62
N ALA A 341 -1.23 9.62 5.36
CA ALA A 341 -0.74 9.95 4.01
C ALA A 341 -0.24 8.71 3.25
N HIS A 342 0.34 7.72 3.94
CA HIS A 342 0.85 6.51 3.32
C HIS A 342 -0.22 5.54 2.79
N GLN A 343 -1.49 5.74 3.13
CA GLN A 343 -2.58 4.91 2.56
C GLN A 343 -3.08 5.47 1.23
N HIS A 344 -2.73 6.70 0.88
CA HIS A 344 -3.21 7.35 -0.34
C HIS A 344 -2.69 6.65 -1.60
N TYR A 345 -1.45 6.17 -1.62
CA TYR A 345 -0.95 5.46 -2.79
C TYR A 345 -1.68 4.15 -3.08
N ILE A 346 -2.39 3.56 -2.11
CA ILE A 346 -3.24 2.39 -2.38
C ILE A 346 -4.42 2.77 -3.27
N PHE A 347 -4.96 3.98 -3.09
CA PHE A 347 -6.20 4.43 -3.72
C PHE A 347 -6.00 5.37 -4.90
N ASP A 348 -4.81 5.96 -5.05
CA ASP A 348 -4.54 6.87 -6.16
C ASP A 348 -4.76 6.23 -7.54
N PRO A 349 -4.44 4.95 -7.78
CA PRO A 349 -4.78 4.33 -9.05
C PRO A 349 -6.28 4.27 -9.33
N ILE A 350 -7.12 3.97 -8.33
CA ILE A 350 -8.58 3.95 -8.54
C ILE A 350 -9.15 5.36 -8.63
N LEU A 351 -8.56 6.32 -7.93
CA LEU A 351 -8.86 7.73 -8.05
C LEU A 351 -8.66 8.21 -9.49
N VAL A 352 -7.47 7.97 -10.05
CA VAL A 352 -7.12 8.37 -11.42
C VAL A 352 -8.01 7.65 -12.43
N ALA A 353 -8.25 6.35 -12.25
CA ALA A 353 -9.15 5.59 -13.10
C ALA A 353 -10.58 6.15 -13.06
N GLY A 354 -11.12 6.39 -11.87
CA GLY A 354 -12.45 6.97 -11.70
C GLY A 354 -12.57 8.38 -12.31
N MET A 355 -11.56 9.22 -12.12
CA MET A 355 -11.52 10.56 -12.74
C MET A 355 -11.49 10.47 -14.26
N LEU A 356 -10.70 9.59 -14.85
CA LEU A 356 -10.68 9.37 -16.31
C LEU A 356 -12.04 8.92 -16.84
N LEU A 357 -12.69 7.98 -16.13
CA LEU A 357 -14.03 7.51 -16.48
C LEU A 357 -15.08 8.63 -16.36
N GLY A 358 -15.07 9.37 -15.25
CA GLY A 358 -15.97 10.53 -15.06
C GLY A 358 -15.78 11.59 -16.12
N LEU A 359 -14.54 12.00 -16.38
CA LEU A 359 -14.18 12.97 -17.42
C LEU A 359 -14.57 12.51 -18.83
N SER A 360 -14.62 11.19 -19.09
CA SER A 360 -15.08 10.66 -20.38
C SER A 360 -16.54 10.96 -20.65
N THR A 361 -17.35 11.14 -19.61
CA THR A 361 -18.78 11.46 -19.73
C THR A 361 -19.06 12.96 -19.93
N VAL A 362 -18.08 13.81 -19.69
CA VAL A 362 -18.20 15.27 -19.92
C VAL A 362 -18.05 15.56 -21.42
N PRO A 363 -18.95 16.34 -22.03
CA PRO A 363 -18.82 16.72 -23.45
C PRO A 363 -17.46 17.36 -23.75
N LYS A 364 -16.94 17.13 -24.95
CA LYS A 364 -15.71 17.77 -25.40
C LYS A 364 -15.93 19.28 -25.43
N GLY A 365 -15.05 20.04 -24.79
CA GLY A 365 -15.13 21.50 -24.70
C GLY A 365 -14.25 22.08 -23.61
N SER A 366 -14.38 23.39 -23.40
CA SER A 366 -13.59 24.14 -22.41
C SER A 366 -13.73 23.61 -20.98
N THR A 367 -14.93 23.21 -20.56
CA THR A 367 -15.20 22.66 -19.23
C THR A 367 -14.41 21.37 -18.98
N ARG A 368 -14.43 20.44 -19.94
CA ARG A 368 -13.65 19.20 -19.82
C ARG A 368 -12.15 19.47 -19.76
N THR A 369 -11.67 20.36 -20.62
CA THR A 369 -10.25 20.74 -20.64
C THR A 369 -9.84 21.40 -19.32
N LEU A 370 -10.68 22.30 -18.79
CA LEU A 370 -10.46 22.95 -17.50
C LEU A 370 -10.38 21.92 -16.35
N LEU A 371 -11.33 20.99 -16.28
CA LEU A 371 -11.33 19.96 -15.23
C LEU A 371 -10.06 19.08 -15.31
N ILE A 372 -9.63 18.69 -16.52
CA ILE A 372 -8.39 17.96 -16.73
C ILE A 372 -7.19 18.81 -16.28
N ALA A 373 -7.13 20.06 -16.68
CA ALA A 373 -6.03 20.95 -16.31
C ALA A 373 -5.93 21.15 -14.79
N VAL A 374 -7.06 21.40 -14.13
CA VAL A 374 -7.11 21.56 -12.67
C VAL A 374 -6.66 20.27 -11.97
N PHE A 375 -7.19 19.13 -12.37
CA PHE A 375 -6.82 17.84 -11.81
C PHE A 375 -5.32 17.56 -11.93
N LEU A 376 -4.75 17.82 -13.12
CA LEU A 376 -3.32 17.62 -13.37
C LEU A 376 -2.46 18.63 -12.62
N CYS A 377 -2.83 19.91 -12.62
CA CYS A 377 -2.04 20.94 -11.92
C CYS A 377 -1.98 20.66 -10.41
N LEU A 378 -3.11 20.30 -9.79
CA LEU A 378 -3.15 19.97 -8.37
C LEU A 378 -2.37 18.71 -8.06
N GLY A 379 -2.50 17.67 -8.90
CA GLY A 379 -1.77 16.43 -8.74
C GLY A 379 -0.27 16.62 -8.91
N ILE A 380 0.17 17.29 -9.97
CA ILE A 380 1.59 17.58 -10.21
C ILE A 380 2.17 18.43 -9.07
N ALA A 381 1.44 19.43 -8.58
CA ALA A 381 1.90 20.25 -7.47
C ALA A 381 2.07 19.42 -6.19
N GLY A 382 1.08 18.58 -5.85
CA GLY A 382 1.15 17.68 -4.68
C GLY A 382 2.28 16.66 -4.81
N GLU A 383 2.37 15.96 -5.96
CA GLU A 383 3.40 14.97 -6.25
C GLU A 383 4.81 15.57 -6.30
N SER A 384 4.96 16.80 -6.82
CA SER A 384 6.25 17.48 -6.85
C SER A 384 6.80 17.74 -5.47
N THR A 385 5.96 17.97 -4.49
CA THR A 385 6.38 18.17 -3.09
C THR A 385 6.92 16.86 -2.51
N LEU A 386 6.24 15.75 -2.74
CA LEU A 386 6.71 14.41 -2.34
C LEU A 386 7.98 14.03 -3.10
N ALA A 387 8.00 14.21 -4.42
CA ALA A 387 9.17 13.94 -5.24
C ALA A 387 10.38 14.80 -4.85
N TYR A 388 10.15 16.06 -4.42
CA TYR A 388 11.22 16.91 -3.90
C TYR A 388 11.77 16.40 -2.58
N ALA A 389 10.90 15.96 -1.67
CA ALA A 389 11.32 15.36 -0.40
C ALA A 389 12.15 14.08 -0.65
N ASP A 390 11.69 13.22 -1.56
CA ASP A 390 12.38 12.02 -1.98
C ASP A 390 13.72 12.33 -2.68
N TRP A 391 13.73 13.33 -3.58
CA TRP A 391 14.97 13.78 -4.22
C TRP A 391 15.97 14.35 -3.22
N LYS A 392 15.50 15.08 -2.21
CA LYS A 392 16.36 15.58 -1.13
C LYS A 392 16.95 14.43 -0.33
N ALA A 393 16.14 13.43 0.00
CA ALA A 393 16.61 12.20 0.63
C ALA A 393 17.62 11.47 -0.27
N TRP A 394 17.30 11.30 -1.56
CA TRP A 394 18.18 10.68 -2.55
C TRP A 394 19.50 11.42 -2.72
N LYS A 395 19.51 12.75 -2.75
CA LYS A 395 20.73 13.55 -2.79
C LYS A 395 21.63 13.33 -1.58
N GLY A 396 21.05 12.99 -0.44
CA GLY A 396 21.76 12.57 0.78
C GLY A 396 22.33 11.15 0.69
N THR A 397 21.65 10.24 -0.03
CA THR A 397 22.00 8.81 -0.12
C THR A 397 23.08 8.57 -1.18
N LYS A 398 24.35 8.53 -0.80
CA LYS A 398 25.46 8.48 -1.78
C LYS A 398 26.17 7.14 -1.91
N SER A 399 25.80 6.13 -1.14
CA SER A 399 26.49 4.83 -1.22
C SER A 399 25.59 3.69 -0.81
N PRO A 400 25.61 2.55 -1.55
CA PRO A 400 25.03 1.32 -1.03
C PRO A 400 25.76 0.95 0.26
N THR A 401 25.03 0.49 1.25
CA THR A 401 25.65 -0.14 2.42
C THR A 401 26.35 -1.40 1.96
N VAL A 402 27.58 -1.58 2.39
CA VAL A 402 28.53 -2.57 1.85
C VAL A 402 28.03 -4.01 1.95
N THR A 403 27.06 -4.29 2.83
CA THR A 403 26.64 -5.66 3.16
C THR A 403 25.27 -6.07 2.63
N ALA A 404 24.36 -5.14 2.36
CA ALA A 404 23.00 -5.47 1.95
C ALA A 404 22.55 -4.84 0.63
N ASN A 405 23.44 -4.14 -0.08
CA ASN A 405 23.12 -3.36 -1.29
C ASN A 405 21.98 -2.33 -1.09
N LEU A 406 21.78 -1.88 0.16
CA LEU A 406 20.83 -0.85 0.50
C LEU A 406 21.49 0.52 0.52
N TYR A 407 20.78 1.54 0.08
CA TYR A 407 21.26 2.91 0.05
C TYR A 407 21.05 3.59 1.40
N ALA A 408 22.05 4.32 1.87
CA ALA A 408 21.97 5.11 3.10
C ALA A 408 22.77 6.41 2.94
N ASP A 409 22.42 7.42 3.74
CA ASP A 409 23.28 8.59 3.94
C ASP A 409 24.65 8.16 4.49
N ARG A 410 25.71 8.93 4.20
CA ARG A 410 27.07 8.62 4.66
C ARG A 410 27.21 8.57 6.19
N SER A 411 26.45 9.39 6.91
CA SER A 411 26.42 9.36 8.37
C SER A 411 25.79 8.06 8.85
N TRP A 412 24.64 7.70 8.31
CA TRP A 412 23.95 6.45 8.61
C TRP A 412 24.77 5.23 8.27
N ALA A 413 25.43 5.22 7.10
CA ALA A 413 26.26 4.12 6.69
C ALA A 413 27.42 3.85 7.67
N ARG A 414 28.01 4.93 8.23
CA ARG A 414 29.07 4.81 9.26
C ARG A 414 28.55 4.30 10.59
N GLU A 415 27.42 4.85 11.04
CA GLU A 415 26.78 4.42 12.28
C GLU A 415 26.31 2.97 12.18
N TRP A 416 25.69 2.62 11.05
CA TRP A 416 25.24 1.27 10.78
C TRP A 416 26.38 0.26 10.75
N LYS A 417 27.50 0.60 10.10
CA LYS A 417 28.70 -0.23 10.11
C LYS A 417 29.17 -0.50 11.55
N LYS A 418 29.17 0.50 12.40
CA LYS A 418 29.54 0.34 13.81
C LYS A 418 28.62 -0.61 14.56
N ILE A 419 27.29 -0.51 14.32
CA ILE A 419 26.33 -1.45 14.88
C ILE A 419 26.61 -2.89 14.41
N LEU A 420 26.89 -3.07 13.11
CA LEU A 420 27.24 -4.37 12.53
C LEU A 420 28.54 -4.92 13.14
N ASP A 421 29.58 -4.09 13.24
CA ASP A 421 30.86 -4.49 13.84
C ASP A 421 30.66 -4.91 15.32
N THR A 422 29.82 -4.19 16.07
CA THR A 422 29.45 -4.54 17.45
C THR A 422 28.71 -5.87 17.50
N SER A 423 27.81 -6.15 16.56
CA SER A 423 27.00 -7.38 16.54
C SER A 423 27.80 -8.65 16.27
N THR A 424 29.04 -8.55 15.79
CA THR A 424 29.92 -9.72 15.61
C THR A 424 30.46 -10.27 16.94
N HIS A 425 30.46 -9.47 18.00
CA HIS A 425 31.06 -9.81 19.29
C HIS A 425 30.10 -9.77 20.48
N ALA A 426 28.89 -9.31 20.26
CA ALA A 426 27.88 -9.14 21.29
C ALA A 426 26.47 -9.47 20.77
N ASN A 427 25.59 -9.89 21.65
CA ASN A 427 24.17 -10.09 21.33
C ASN A 427 23.50 -8.70 21.23
N VAL A 428 23.31 -8.20 20.01
CA VAL A 428 22.74 -6.89 19.71
C VAL A 428 21.26 -7.01 19.37
N LEU A 429 20.41 -6.35 20.14
CA LEU A 429 18.99 -6.17 19.85
C LEU A 429 18.78 -4.76 19.26
N LEU A 430 18.31 -4.70 18.01
CA LEU A 430 17.90 -3.46 17.37
C LEU A 430 16.44 -3.15 17.70
N PHE A 431 16.23 -2.09 18.42
CA PHE A 431 14.93 -1.58 18.82
C PHE A 431 14.50 -0.49 17.85
N SER A 432 13.80 -0.86 16.81
CA SER A 432 13.26 0.02 15.77
C SER A 432 11.77 -0.24 15.58
N TYR A 433 11.06 0.72 15.02
CA TYR A 433 9.67 0.56 14.59
C TYR A 433 9.46 -0.71 13.74
N SER A 434 10.38 -0.95 12.85
CA SER A 434 10.43 -2.15 12.02
C SER A 434 11.34 -3.20 12.65
N THR A 435 11.01 -4.44 12.44
CA THR A 435 11.64 -5.60 13.06
C THR A 435 12.36 -6.50 12.04
N GLY A 436 12.74 -5.95 10.88
CA GLY A 436 13.26 -6.72 9.74
C GLY A 436 14.78 -6.87 9.65
N ALA A 437 15.56 -6.31 10.59
CA ALA A 437 17.01 -6.25 10.47
C ALA A 437 17.69 -7.63 10.35
N HIS A 438 17.24 -8.63 11.09
CA HIS A 438 17.81 -9.98 11.09
C HIS A 438 17.70 -10.71 9.75
N GLN A 439 16.79 -10.31 8.86
CA GLN A 439 16.67 -10.87 7.51
C GLN A 439 17.90 -10.58 6.63
N TYR A 440 18.57 -9.47 6.90
CA TYR A 440 19.78 -9.06 6.17
C TYR A 440 21.05 -9.27 7.01
N PHE A 441 20.92 -9.21 8.33
CA PHE A 441 22.03 -9.21 9.28
C PHE A 441 21.73 -10.21 10.39
N PRO A 442 22.05 -11.50 10.19
CA PRO A 442 21.71 -12.56 11.16
C PRO A 442 22.31 -12.35 12.56
N THR A 443 23.35 -11.53 12.68
CA THR A 443 23.99 -11.17 13.97
C THR A 443 23.25 -10.09 14.74
N ILE A 444 22.27 -9.41 14.10
CA ILE A 444 21.41 -8.43 14.76
C ILE A 444 20.06 -9.06 15.02
N HIS A 445 19.67 -9.07 16.29
CA HIS A 445 18.34 -9.54 16.68
C HIS A 445 17.32 -8.42 16.53
N SER A 446 16.15 -8.75 16.03
CA SER A 446 14.98 -7.89 16.03
C SER A 446 13.98 -8.38 17.07
N PRO A 447 13.18 -7.51 17.67
CA PRO A 447 12.10 -7.92 18.54
C PRO A 447 11.13 -8.89 17.85
N GLU A 448 10.75 -9.94 18.56
CA GLU A 448 9.84 -10.99 18.06
C GLU A 448 8.38 -10.52 18.08
N THR A 449 8.13 -9.42 17.39
CA THR A 449 6.80 -8.84 17.16
C THR A 449 6.72 -8.27 15.76
N TRP A 450 5.52 -8.04 15.25
CA TRP A 450 5.35 -7.47 13.91
C TRP A 450 5.82 -6.02 13.83
N MET A 451 5.42 -5.18 14.79
CA MET A 451 5.81 -3.78 14.88
C MET A 451 5.97 -3.37 16.34
N LEU A 452 6.99 -2.56 16.62
CA LEU A 452 7.20 -1.96 17.94
C LEU A 452 6.45 -0.62 18.02
N ARG A 453 5.16 -0.67 18.26
CA ARG A 453 4.33 0.51 18.40
C ARG A 453 3.29 0.33 19.49
N GLU A 454 3.08 1.36 20.29
CA GLU A 454 2.00 1.37 21.26
C GLU A 454 0.66 1.06 20.61
N GLY A 455 -0.15 0.24 21.25
CA GLY A 455 -1.45 -0.20 20.74
C GLY A 455 -1.40 -1.25 19.62
N LEU A 456 -0.22 -1.62 19.09
CA LEU A 456 -0.02 -2.71 18.13
C LEU A 456 0.71 -3.92 18.74
N LEU A 457 0.73 -4.03 20.06
CA LEU A 457 1.31 -5.16 20.80
C LEU A 457 0.22 -5.88 21.59
N LEU A 458 0.25 -7.20 21.51
CA LEU A 458 -0.46 -8.04 22.47
C LEU A 458 0.36 -8.11 23.77
N PRO A 459 -0.25 -8.45 24.91
CA PRO A 459 0.52 -8.67 26.16
C PRO A 459 1.64 -9.72 25.99
N ALA A 460 1.42 -10.72 25.16
CA ALA A 460 2.44 -11.73 24.84
C ALA A 460 3.61 -11.16 24.02
N ASP A 461 3.34 -10.18 23.11
CA ASP A 461 4.39 -9.48 22.38
C ASP A 461 5.27 -8.67 23.34
N GLN A 462 4.64 -7.90 24.23
CA GLN A 462 5.35 -7.08 25.22
C GLN A 462 6.26 -7.94 26.11
N LEU A 463 5.75 -9.04 26.63
CA LEU A 463 6.54 -9.96 27.46
C LEU A 463 7.77 -10.51 26.70
N ARG A 464 7.60 -10.92 25.42
CA ARG A 464 8.73 -11.41 24.60
C ARG A 464 9.77 -10.33 24.37
N VAL A 465 9.35 -9.11 24.06
CA VAL A 465 10.26 -7.97 23.86
C VAL A 465 11.08 -7.70 25.12
N LEU A 466 10.46 -7.70 26.29
CA LEU A 466 11.17 -7.52 27.57
C LEU A 466 12.16 -8.65 27.84
N GLN A 467 11.78 -9.90 27.57
CA GLN A 467 12.69 -11.05 27.70
C GLN A 467 13.90 -10.95 26.75
N GLN A 468 13.67 -10.48 25.52
CA GLN A 468 14.77 -10.25 24.58
C GLN A 468 15.70 -9.12 25.04
N MET A 469 15.15 -8.04 25.62
CA MET A 469 15.96 -6.97 26.22
C MET A 469 16.80 -7.47 27.39
N ASP A 470 16.24 -8.34 28.22
CA ASP A 470 16.98 -8.94 29.34
C ASP A 470 18.11 -9.88 28.87
N SER A 471 18.00 -10.49 27.71
CA SER A 471 19.02 -11.36 27.14
C SER A 471 20.08 -10.64 26.32
N ALA A 472 19.79 -9.41 25.85
CA ALA A 472 20.70 -8.64 24.99
C ALA A 472 21.88 -8.06 25.78
N ASP A 473 23.09 -8.11 25.19
CA ASP A 473 24.28 -7.42 25.73
C ASP A 473 24.27 -5.94 25.34
N VAL A 474 23.73 -5.66 24.15
CA VAL A 474 23.62 -4.32 23.58
C VAL A 474 22.22 -4.11 23.03
N VAL A 475 21.59 -3.02 23.41
CA VAL A 475 20.33 -2.54 22.82
C VAL A 475 20.62 -1.28 22.02
N VAL A 476 20.25 -1.30 20.75
CA VAL A 476 20.35 -0.13 19.86
C VAL A 476 18.96 0.43 19.64
N LEU A 477 18.73 1.69 20.04
CA LEU A 477 17.50 2.40 19.76
C LEU A 477 17.64 3.18 18.47
N ASP A 478 16.71 2.97 17.56
CA ASP A 478 16.56 3.77 16.34
C ASP A 478 15.79 5.07 16.67
N LEU A 479 16.45 6.22 16.53
CA LEU A 479 15.86 7.53 16.77
C LEU A 479 15.17 8.14 15.55
N THR A 480 15.32 7.52 14.37
CA THR A 480 14.74 8.01 13.12
C THR A 480 13.30 7.56 12.93
N SER A 481 12.94 6.51 13.62
CA SER A 481 11.61 5.93 13.61
C SER A 481 11.15 5.80 15.07
N PRO A 482 10.46 6.82 15.59
CA PRO A 482 10.07 6.83 16.99
C PRO A 482 9.22 5.62 17.30
N THR A 483 9.76 4.74 18.13
CA THR A 483 9.00 3.70 18.78
C THR A 483 8.35 4.36 19.99
N ASP A 484 7.08 4.75 19.87
CA ASP A 484 6.31 5.34 20.98
C ASP A 484 6.40 4.47 22.24
N LEU A 485 6.73 3.20 22.06
CA LEU A 485 6.85 2.21 23.13
C LEU A 485 7.91 2.55 24.18
N VAL A 486 9.03 3.16 23.76
CA VAL A 486 10.10 3.55 24.69
C VAL A 486 9.66 4.69 25.59
N ASP A 487 8.76 5.55 25.10
CA ASP A 487 8.27 6.71 25.86
C ASP A 487 7.01 6.40 26.67
N THR A 488 6.24 5.40 26.28
CA THR A 488 4.93 5.10 26.84
C THR A 488 4.92 3.85 27.70
N ASP A 489 5.88 2.92 27.49
CA ASP A 489 5.98 1.70 28.26
C ASP A 489 6.99 1.86 29.40
N ALA A 490 6.47 1.98 30.61
CA ALA A 490 7.28 2.13 31.82
C ALA A 490 8.20 0.92 32.07
N GLU A 491 7.84 -0.28 31.62
CA GLU A 491 8.67 -1.49 31.80
C GLU A 491 9.85 -1.49 30.82
N VAL A 492 9.63 -1.08 29.56
CA VAL A 492 10.72 -0.90 28.57
C VAL A 492 11.68 0.19 29.07
N ASP A 493 11.15 1.30 29.60
CA ASP A 493 11.98 2.36 30.16
C ASP A 493 12.77 1.87 31.37
N ALA A 494 12.15 1.12 32.28
CA ALA A 494 12.83 0.53 33.42
C ALA A 494 13.96 -0.44 33.03
N HIS A 495 13.80 -1.20 31.93
CA HIS A 495 14.86 -2.08 31.40
C HIS A 495 16.04 -1.28 30.85
N LEU A 496 15.78 -0.23 30.08
CA LEU A 496 16.83 0.65 29.56
C LEU A 496 17.56 1.39 30.67
N ASN A 497 16.88 1.79 31.73
CA ASN A 497 17.50 2.47 32.86
C ASN A 497 18.47 1.55 33.66
N ARG A 498 18.35 0.23 33.54
CA ARG A 498 19.33 -0.75 34.10
C ARG A 498 20.57 -0.90 33.21
N MET A 499 20.53 -0.40 31.99
CA MET A 499 21.66 -0.42 31.05
C MET A 499 22.46 0.90 31.14
N CYS A 500 23.60 0.94 30.48
CA CYS A 500 24.48 2.10 30.36
C CYS A 500 24.39 2.67 28.95
N LEU A 501 23.97 3.93 28.80
CA LEU A 501 24.05 4.64 27.53
C LEU A 501 25.52 4.95 27.25
N VAL A 502 26.10 4.29 26.25
CA VAL A 502 27.52 4.47 25.87
C VAL A 502 27.71 5.40 24.70
N GLU A 503 26.69 5.56 23.86
CA GLU A 503 26.77 6.43 22.69
C GLU A 503 25.38 6.95 22.30
N SER A 504 25.31 8.22 21.91
CA SER A 504 24.11 8.82 21.32
C SER A 504 24.53 9.61 20.09
N THR A 505 23.97 9.24 18.94
CA THR A 505 24.16 9.92 17.65
C THR A 505 22.86 10.61 17.23
N ALA A 506 22.84 11.20 16.04
CA ALA A 506 21.61 11.76 15.48
C ALA A 506 20.55 10.68 15.14
N ASN A 507 20.99 9.44 14.85
CA ASN A 507 20.13 8.38 14.36
C ASN A 507 19.95 7.24 15.34
N PHE A 508 20.90 6.98 16.26
CA PHE A 508 20.89 5.84 17.16
C PHE A 508 21.36 6.17 18.57
N GLN A 509 20.81 5.46 19.55
CA GLN A 509 21.36 5.35 20.88
C GLN A 509 21.83 3.91 21.11
N ILE A 510 23.04 3.74 21.66
CA ILE A 510 23.63 2.44 21.97
C ILE A 510 23.73 2.28 23.48
N TRP A 511 22.99 1.30 23.98
CA TRP A 511 22.92 0.95 25.38
C TRP A 511 23.60 -0.39 25.59
N LYS A 512 24.52 -0.46 26.56
CA LYS A 512 25.19 -1.71 26.95
C LYS A 512 24.75 -2.18 28.31
N ARG A 513 24.77 -3.46 28.53
CA ARG A 513 24.55 -4.04 29.86
C ARG A 513 25.60 -3.50 30.83
N ARG A 514 25.20 -3.14 32.03
CA ARG A 514 26.13 -2.70 33.07
C ARG A 514 26.98 -3.89 33.52
N THR A 515 28.27 -3.81 33.30
CA THR A 515 29.30 -4.73 33.84
C THR A 515 30.15 -3.95 34.84
N ALA A 516 30.99 -4.63 35.63
CA ALA A 516 31.93 -3.98 36.52
C ALA A 516 32.85 -2.95 35.79
N GLU A 517 33.21 -3.26 34.54
CA GLU A 517 34.03 -2.37 33.68
C GLU A 517 33.27 -1.14 33.17
N THR A 518 31.95 -1.23 33.00
CA THR A 518 31.11 -0.06 32.61
C THR A 518 30.68 0.80 33.80
N ALA A 519 30.91 0.36 35.02
CA ALA A 519 30.61 1.13 36.23
C ALA A 519 31.57 2.31 36.46
N ASP A 520 32.76 2.33 35.86
CA ASP A 520 33.79 3.32 36.03
C ASP A 520 33.67 4.58 35.15
N GLY A 521 32.47 5.15 35.02
CA GLY A 521 32.33 6.53 34.52
C GLY A 521 32.09 6.72 33.03
N THR A 522 31.89 5.66 32.26
CA THR A 522 31.64 5.73 30.80
C THR A 522 30.16 5.90 30.41
N CYS A 523 29.24 5.82 31.35
CA CYS A 523 27.82 6.01 31.08
C CYS A 523 27.52 7.49 30.83
N ILE A 524 27.00 7.82 29.67
CA ILE A 524 26.46 9.14 29.37
C ILE A 524 25.21 9.34 30.26
N ALA A 525 25.13 10.47 30.98
CA ALA A 525 23.93 10.81 31.70
C ALA A 525 22.75 10.80 30.73
N ASN A 526 21.68 10.05 31.11
CA ASN A 526 20.53 9.88 30.23
C ASN A 526 19.97 11.27 29.87
N PRO A 527 20.16 11.77 28.64
CA PRO A 527 19.50 12.99 28.24
C PRO A 527 18.01 12.70 28.35
N ARG A 528 17.24 13.51 29.03
CA ARG A 528 15.78 13.40 29.08
C ARG A 528 15.30 13.17 27.68
N ARG A 529 14.67 12.02 27.43
CA ARG A 529 14.24 11.57 26.13
C ARG A 529 13.24 12.59 25.59
N THR A 530 13.69 13.53 24.82
CA THR A 530 12.84 14.37 24.00
C THR A 530 12.78 13.73 22.63
N PHE A 531 11.94 12.71 22.50
CA PHE A 531 11.48 12.31 21.19
C PHE A 531 10.57 13.45 20.69
N ARG A 532 11.03 14.16 19.68
CA ARG A 532 10.26 15.17 18.96
C ARG A 532 9.69 14.60 17.67
#